data_00d287e4843f0efd0a3a049a8f258e12
#
_entry.id   00d287e4843f0efd0a3a049a8f258e12
#
_cell.length_a   1.000
_cell.length_b   1.000
_cell.length_c   1.000
_cell.angle_alpha   90.00
_cell.angle_beta   90.00
_cell.angle_gamma   90.00
#
_symmetry.space_group_name_H-M   'P 1'
#
loop_
_entity.id
_entity.type
_entity.pdbx_description
1 polymer ?
#
loop_
_entity_poly.entity_id
_entity_poly.type
_entity_poly.pdbx_seq_one_letter_code
_entity_poly.pdbx_strand_id
1 'polypeptide(L)'
;MYVKDRLRRSMMFVPGNNPGMIRDAHIYGADSIMFDLEDSVAYTEKDAARFLVYNALKTLHFGTKETVVRINDLSSGLGVEDLEAVVRAGVQVVRLPKTDNAQDVIDCEQMIERIEREAGIPVGTTGMMAAIESANGVLNAKEIAPVSYTHLTL
;
A
#
# COMPACT_ATOMS: atom_id res chain seq x y z
N MET A 1 13.03 2.90 0.22
CA MET A 1 12.75 4.09 1.04
C MET A 1 11.77 4.99 0.31
N TYR A 2 10.72 5.42 0.99
CA TYR A 2 9.71 6.35 0.50
C TYR A 2 10.31 7.72 0.11
N VAL A 3 9.85 8.28 -1.02
CA VAL A 3 10.27 9.60 -1.50
C VAL A 3 9.05 10.52 -1.58
N LYS A 4 8.99 11.50 -0.68
CA LYS A 4 7.83 12.38 -0.51
C LYS A 4 7.45 13.16 -1.78
N ASP A 5 8.41 13.78 -2.44
CA ASP A 5 8.17 14.69 -3.57
C ASP A 5 8.29 14.01 -4.93
N ARG A 6 8.03 12.70 -4.98
CA ARG A 6 8.09 11.94 -6.21
C ARG A 6 6.92 12.31 -7.13
N LEU A 7 7.20 12.52 -8.42
CA LEU A 7 6.15 12.66 -9.42
C LEU A 7 5.48 11.31 -9.70
N ARG A 8 4.17 11.27 -9.55
CA ARG A 8 3.31 10.09 -9.80
C ARG A 8 2.28 10.44 -10.87
N ARG A 9 2.70 10.47 -12.13
CA ARG A 9 1.83 10.76 -13.27
C ARG A 9 0.99 9.56 -13.67
N SER A 10 1.53 8.36 -13.42
CA SER A 10 0.87 7.10 -13.74
C SER A 10 1.14 6.05 -12.66
N MET A 11 0.08 5.35 -12.26
CA MET A 11 0.12 4.20 -11.36
C MET A 11 -0.52 3.00 -12.06
N MET A 12 0.23 1.93 -12.20
CA MET A 12 -0.23 0.70 -12.84
C MET A 12 -0.66 -0.31 -11.78
N PHE A 13 -1.94 -0.68 -11.80
CA PHE A 13 -2.45 -1.75 -10.96
C PHE A 13 -2.04 -3.12 -11.50
N VAL A 14 -1.59 -3.98 -10.59
CA VAL A 14 -1.17 -5.35 -10.85
C VAL A 14 -1.82 -6.27 -9.83
N PRO A 15 -2.69 -7.22 -10.23
CA PRO A 15 -3.28 -8.18 -9.29
C PRO A 15 -2.21 -8.96 -8.53
N GLY A 16 -2.33 -8.98 -7.20
CA GLY A 16 -1.36 -9.61 -6.32
C GLY A 16 -1.27 -11.14 -6.43
N ASN A 17 -2.26 -11.77 -7.07
CA ASN A 17 -2.30 -13.20 -7.33
C ASN A 17 -1.79 -13.60 -8.73
N ASN A 18 -1.26 -12.66 -9.53
CA ASN A 18 -0.77 -12.95 -10.88
C ASN A 18 0.76 -12.87 -10.97
N PRO A 19 1.49 -13.98 -10.87
CA PRO A 19 2.94 -13.99 -10.85
C PRO A 19 3.57 -13.48 -12.16
N GLY A 20 2.93 -13.71 -13.31
CA GLY A 20 3.42 -13.22 -14.59
C GLY A 20 3.36 -11.70 -14.69
N MET A 21 2.24 -11.11 -14.30
CA MET A 21 2.09 -9.64 -14.29
C MET A 21 3.03 -8.97 -13.27
N ILE A 22 3.20 -9.58 -12.10
CA ILE A 22 4.12 -9.06 -11.07
C ILE A 22 5.56 -9.07 -11.57
N ARG A 23 6.01 -10.20 -12.15
CA ARG A 23 7.35 -10.35 -12.69
C ARG A 23 7.67 -9.30 -13.75
N ASP A 24 6.74 -9.07 -14.66
CA ASP A 24 6.94 -8.24 -15.83
C ASP A 24 6.54 -6.76 -15.60
N ALA A 25 6.02 -6.41 -14.42
CA ALA A 25 5.54 -5.06 -14.10
C ALA A 25 6.60 -3.96 -14.32
N HIS A 26 7.88 -4.29 -14.15
CA HIS A 26 8.98 -3.35 -14.27
C HIS A 26 9.26 -2.89 -15.71
N ILE A 27 8.80 -3.62 -16.73
CA ILE A 27 9.07 -3.29 -18.16
C ILE A 27 8.15 -2.17 -18.69
N TYR A 28 7.01 -1.93 -18.04
CA TYR A 28 6.05 -0.91 -18.46
C TYR A 28 6.47 0.50 -17.99
N GLY A 29 6.00 1.54 -18.68
CA GLY A 29 6.42 2.93 -18.47
C GLY A 29 5.77 3.65 -17.28
N ALA A 30 5.13 2.96 -16.34
CA ALA A 30 4.49 3.58 -15.18
C ALA A 30 5.51 4.15 -14.17
N ASP A 31 5.17 5.25 -13.51
CA ASP A 31 5.98 5.84 -12.44
C ASP A 31 5.90 5.00 -11.14
N SER A 32 4.72 4.44 -10.87
CA SER A 32 4.47 3.57 -9.72
C SER A 32 3.81 2.26 -10.16
N ILE A 33 4.14 1.16 -9.48
CA ILE A 33 3.49 -0.14 -9.60
C ILE A 33 2.69 -0.37 -8.34
N MET A 34 1.39 -0.60 -8.47
CA MET A 34 0.51 -0.89 -7.36
C MET A 34 0.09 -2.35 -7.38
N PHE A 35 0.65 -3.14 -6.48
CA PHE A 35 0.21 -4.51 -6.23
C PHE A 35 -1.08 -4.49 -5.44
N ASP A 36 -2.09 -5.12 -5.98
CA ASP A 36 -3.42 -5.10 -5.40
C ASP A 36 -3.72 -6.40 -4.65
N LEU A 37 -4.00 -6.29 -3.35
CA LEU A 37 -4.45 -7.40 -2.51
C LEU A 37 -5.96 -7.35 -2.24
N GLU A 38 -6.63 -6.26 -2.67
CA GLU A 38 -8.04 -6.03 -2.39
C GLU A 38 -8.94 -6.56 -3.51
N ASP A 39 -9.56 -5.70 -4.29
CA ASP A 39 -10.68 -6.04 -5.19
C ASP A 39 -10.29 -6.97 -6.34
N SER A 40 -9.05 -6.90 -6.83
CA SER A 40 -8.60 -7.75 -7.94
C SER A 40 -8.31 -9.20 -7.53
N VAL A 41 -8.36 -9.52 -6.24
CA VAL A 41 -8.02 -10.83 -5.68
C VAL A 41 -9.23 -11.46 -5.02
N ALA A 42 -9.63 -12.65 -5.46
CA ALA A 42 -10.71 -13.39 -4.83
C ALA A 42 -10.41 -13.71 -3.36
N TYR A 43 -11.44 -13.76 -2.51
CA TYR A 43 -11.28 -13.99 -1.07
C TYR A 43 -10.46 -15.25 -0.76
N THR A 44 -10.68 -16.33 -1.50
CA THR A 44 -9.98 -17.62 -1.34
C THR A 44 -8.50 -17.58 -1.74
N GLU A 45 -8.05 -16.51 -2.39
CA GLU A 45 -6.68 -16.35 -2.88
C GLU A 45 -5.89 -15.26 -2.13
N LYS A 46 -6.51 -14.62 -1.12
CA LYS A 46 -5.90 -13.50 -0.39
C LYS A 46 -4.55 -13.86 0.24
N ASP A 47 -4.45 -15.00 0.89
CA ASP A 47 -3.21 -15.46 1.53
C ASP A 47 -2.12 -15.76 0.50
N ALA A 48 -2.49 -16.41 -0.60
CA ALA A 48 -1.55 -16.71 -1.68
C ALA A 48 -1.03 -15.42 -2.35
N ALA A 49 -1.91 -14.45 -2.58
CA ALA A 49 -1.54 -13.15 -3.13
C ALA A 49 -0.60 -12.37 -2.18
N ARG A 50 -0.92 -12.33 -0.88
CA ARG A 50 -0.07 -11.72 0.14
C ARG A 50 1.34 -12.31 0.14
N PHE A 51 1.43 -13.63 0.13
CA PHE A 51 2.69 -14.35 0.09
C PHE A 51 3.48 -14.07 -1.20
N LEU A 52 2.80 -14.04 -2.34
CA LEU A 52 3.41 -13.75 -3.63
C LEU A 52 3.97 -12.32 -3.68
N VAL A 53 3.18 -11.33 -3.27
CA VAL A 53 3.61 -9.91 -3.22
C VAL A 53 4.76 -9.72 -2.23
N TYR A 54 4.69 -10.35 -1.04
CA TYR A 54 5.81 -10.34 -0.08
C TYR A 54 7.11 -10.79 -0.71
N ASN A 55 7.11 -11.95 -1.36
CA ASN A 55 8.30 -12.50 -1.99
C ASN A 55 8.78 -11.65 -3.18
N ALA A 56 7.85 -11.12 -3.97
CA ALA A 56 8.17 -10.23 -5.07
C ALA A 56 8.91 -8.96 -4.59
N LEU A 57 8.42 -8.33 -3.53
CA LEU A 57 9.07 -7.16 -2.94
C LEU A 57 10.48 -7.47 -2.39
N LYS A 58 10.70 -8.69 -1.89
CA LYS A 58 12.00 -9.14 -1.39
C LYS A 58 13.01 -9.49 -2.46
N THR A 59 12.56 -10.00 -3.61
CA THR A 59 13.45 -10.67 -4.57
C THR A 59 13.54 -9.98 -5.92
N LEU A 60 12.53 -9.22 -6.32
CA LEU A 60 12.49 -8.55 -7.61
C LEU A 60 12.96 -7.10 -7.52
N HIS A 61 13.61 -6.65 -8.59
CA HIS A 61 14.01 -5.25 -8.73
C HIS A 61 13.09 -4.53 -9.71
N PHE A 62 12.37 -3.53 -9.20
CA PHE A 62 11.45 -2.73 -10.01
C PHE A 62 12.10 -1.45 -10.60
N GLY A 63 13.43 -1.38 -10.58
CA GLY A 63 14.18 -0.26 -11.10
C GLY A 63 13.93 1.04 -10.33
N THR A 64 13.60 2.10 -11.06
CA THR A 64 13.26 3.41 -10.47
C THR A 64 11.78 3.57 -10.11
N LYS A 65 10.96 2.56 -10.38
CA LYS A 65 9.52 2.60 -10.12
C LYS A 65 9.23 2.50 -8.62
N GLU A 66 8.25 3.26 -8.17
CA GLU A 66 7.77 3.16 -6.80
C GLU A 66 6.91 1.90 -6.67
N THR A 67 7.16 1.15 -5.60
CA THR A 67 6.31 0.01 -5.23
C THR A 67 5.24 0.44 -4.24
N VAL A 68 4.00 0.24 -4.61
CA VAL A 68 2.82 0.50 -3.78
C VAL A 68 2.08 -0.81 -3.57
N VAL A 69 1.51 -1.03 -2.41
CA VAL A 69 0.59 -2.15 -2.17
C VAL A 69 -0.73 -1.63 -1.65
N ARG A 70 -1.81 -1.91 -2.37
CA ARG A 70 -3.17 -1.73 -1.86
C ARG A 70 -3.53 -2.93 -0.99
N ILE A 71 -3.61 -2.71 0.30
CA ILE A 71 -3.99 -3.73 1.28
C ILE A 71 -5.50 -3.93 1.31
N ASN A 72 -5.98 -5.00 1.95
CA ASN A 72 -7.39 -5.13 2.29
C ASN A 72 -7.78 -4.12 3.38
N ASP A 73 -9.08 -3.89 3.52
CA ASP A 73 -9.65 -3.07 4.59
C ASP A 73 -9.17 -3.59 5.96
N LEU A 74 -8.68 -2.68 6.83
CA LEU A 74 -8.20 -3.03 8.17
C LEU A 74 -9.28 -3.68 9.03
N SER A 75 -10.54 -3.27 8.86
CA SER A 75 -11.67 -3.82 9.60
C SER A 75 -11.97 -5.30 9.26
N SER A 76 -11.48 -5.78 8.11
CA SER A 76 -11.67 -7.16 7.68
C SER A 76 -10.77 -8.17 8.40
N GLY A 77 -9.76 -7.69 9.15
CA GLY A 77 -8.68 -8.49 9.69
C GLY A 77 -7.59 -8.86 8.67
N LEU A 78 -7.93 -9.03 7.41
CA LEU A 78 -6.97 -9.31 6.32
C LEU A 78 -6.01 -8.14 6.10
N GLY A 79 -6.50 -6.90 6.23
CA GLY A 79 -5.70 -5.71 6.05
C GLY A 79 -4.54 -5.59 7.03
N VAL A 80 -4.75 -6.02 8.28
CA VAL A 80 -3.69 -6.03 9.31
C VAL A 80 -2.59 -7.03 8.94
N GLU A 81 -2.96 -8.22 8.47
CA GLU A 81 -2.01 -9.24 8.03
C GLU A 81 -1.25 -8.82 6.77
N ASP A 82 -1.95 -8.15 5.83
CA ASP A 82 -1.33 -7.58 4.64
C ASP A 82 -0.29 -6.53 5.02
N LEU A 83 -0.68 -5.61 5.91
CA LEU A 83 0.18 -4.53 6.39
C LEU A 83 1.46 -5.08 7.02
N GLU A 84 1.31 -6.06 7.92
CA GLU A 84 2.43 -6.74 8.57
C GLU A 84 3.40 -7.34 7.53
N ALA A 85 2.87 -8.04 6.55
CA ALA A 85 3.67 -8.68 5.51
C ALA A 85 4.40 -7.65 4.63
N VAL A 86 3.68 -6.65 4.09
CA VAL A 86 4.26 -5.78 3.07
C VAL A 86 5.25 -4.76 3.64
N VAL A 87 5.02 -4.27 4.87
CA VAL A 87 5.98 -3.38 5.55
C VAL A 87 7.28 -4.14 5.85
N ARG A 88 7.20 -5.37 6.37
CA ARG A 88 8.38 -6.22 6.59
C ARG A 88 9.08 -6.61 5.27
N ALA A 89 8.35 -6.65 4.17
CA ALA A 89 8.93 -6.89 2.85
C ALA A 89 9.66 -5.65 2.29
N GLY A 90 9.46 -4.46 2.87
CA GLY A 90 10.11 -3.23 2.44
C GLY A 90 9.36 -2.50 1.33
N VAL A 91 8.02 -2.57 1.32
CA VAL A 91 7.21 -1.74 0.44
C VAL A 91 7.53 -0.26 0.62
N GLN A 92 7.51 0.51 -0.46
CA GLN A 92 7.76 1.95 -0.36
C GLN A 92 6.51 2.71 0.11
N VAL A 93 5.33 2.30 -0.36
CA VAL A 93 4.06 2.95 0.00
C VAL A 93 2.97 1.90 0.22
N VAL A 94 2.22 2.05 1.28
CA VAL A 94 0.97 1.33 1.51
C VAL A 94 -0.20 2.19 1.05
N ARG A 95 -1.10 1.65 0.22
CA ARG A 95 -2.37 2.29 -0.08
C ARG A 95 -3.46 1.72 0.84
N LEU A 96 -3.97 2.59 1.72
CA LEU A 96 -5.10 2.30 2.59
C LEU A 96 -6.41 2.49 1.81
N PRO A 97 -7.19 1.43 1.56
CA PRO A 97 -8.48 1.55 0.87
C PRO A 97 -9.54 2.12 1.82
N LYS A 98 -10.66 2.57 1.25
CA LYS A 98 -11.89 2.92 1.98
C LYS A 98 -11.69 3.85 3.18
N THR A 99 -10.81 4.84 3.02
CA THR A 99 -10.56 5.82 4.07
C THR A 99 -11.76 6.76 4.21
N ASP A 100 -12.44 6.69 5.32
CA ASP A 100 -13.67 7.44 5.60
C ASP A 100 -13.47 8.60 6.57
N ASN A 101 -12.47 8.56 7.42
CA ASN A 101 -12.20 9.57 8.44
C ASN A 101 -10.72 9.66 8.80
N ALA A 102 -10.37 10.67 9.60
CA ALA A 102 -9.01 10.91 10.05
C ALA A 102 -8.44 9.78 10.93
N GLN A 103 -9.31 9.11 11.70
CA GLN A 103 -8.87 8.04 12.59
C GLN A 103 -8.36 6.82 11.81
N ASP A 104 -8.97 6.49 10.65
CA ASP A 104 -8.50 5.39 9.80
C ASP A 104 -7.03 5.59 9.39
N VAL A 105 -6.66 6.84 9.08
CA VAL A 105 -5.29 7.22 8.72
C VAL A 105 -4.35 7.08 9.92
N ILE A 106 -4.77 7.61 11.08
CA ILE A 106 -3.99 7.55 12.34
C ILE A 106 -3.72 6.09 12.73
N ASP A 107 -4.74 5.25 12.69
CA ASP A 107 -4.62 3.84 13.09
C ASP A 107 -3.67 3.09 12.15
N CYS A 108 -3.78 3.32 10.85
CA CYS A 108 -2.88 2.72 9.87
C CYS A 108 -1.42 3.18 10.08
N GLU A 109 -1.20 4.47 10.30
CA GLU A 109 0.12 5.04 10.54
C GLU A 109 0.76 4.45 11.80
N GLN A 110 0.03 4.37 12.89
CA GLN A 110 0.51 3.76 14.14
C GLN A 110 0.87 2.28 13.97
N MET A 111 0.10 1.55 13.16
CA MET A 111 0.41 0.15 12.83
C MET A 111 1.70 0.04 12.01
N ILE A 112 1.88 0.89 10.99
CA ILE A 112 3.11 0.93 10.19
C ILE A 112 4.32 1.20 11.08
N GLU A 113 4.26 2.24 11.92
CA GLU A 113 5.35 2.60 12.84
C GLU A 113 5.69 1.46 13.82
N ARG A 114 4.67 0.77 14.35
CA ARG A 114 4.89 -0.39 15.22
C ARG A 114 5.65 -1.49 14.48
N ILE A 115 5.19 -1.85 13.26
CA ILE A 115 5.81 -2.91 12.46
C ILE A 115 7.26 -2.53 12.09
N GLU A 116 7.50 -1.29 11.71
CA GLU A 116 8.85 -0.79 11.42
C GLU A 116 9.78 -0.95 12.64
N ARG A 117 9.34 -0.53 13.84
CA ARG A 117 10.12 -0.70 15.08
C ARG A 117 10.42 -2.17 15.37
N GLU A 118 9.41 -3.03 15.30
CA GLU A 118 9.55 -4.48 15.55
C GLU A 118 10.47 -5.18 14.53
N ALA A 119 10.45 -4.71 13.28
CA ALA A 119 11.29 -5.24 12.20
C ALA A 119 12.71 -4.65 12.16
N GLY A 120 13.04 -3.68 13.03
CA GLY A 120 14.32 -2.96 12.99
C GLY A 120 14.45 -2.04 11.76
N ILE A 121 13.33 -1.62 11.18
CA ILE A 121 13.26 -0.66 10.08
C ILE A 121 13.15 0.75 10.68
N PRO A 122 13.89 1.75 10.19
CA PRO A 122 13.73 3.12 10.67
C PRO A 122 12.28 3.61 10.47
N VAL A 123 11.68 4.17 11.53
CA VAL A 123 10.31 4.72 11.47
C VAL A 123 10.22 5.79 10.39
N GLY A 124 9.14 5.75 9.60
CA GLY A 124 8.92 6.65 8.46
C GLY A 124 9.60 6.20 7.16
N THR A 125 10.08 4.96 7.10
CA THR A 125 10.60 4.36 5.86
C THR A 125 9.50 4.05 4.87
N THR A 126 8.33 3.60 5.36
CA THR A 126 7.14 3.27 4.56
C THR A 126 6.20 4.45 4.52
N GLY A 127 5.90 4.93 3.32
CA GLY A 127 4.86 5.95 3.12
C GLY A 127 3.46 5.35 3.13
N MET A 128 2.45 6.22 3.28
CA MET A 128 1.05 5.83 3.18
C MET A 128 0.31 6.71 2.18
N MET A 129 -0.68 6.12 1.53
CA MET A 129 -1.56 6.76 0.56
C MET A 129 -3.00 6.39 0.92
N ALA A 130 -3.77 7.35 1.42
CA ALA A 130 -5.18 7.15 1.74
C ALA A 130 -6.04 7.22 0.47
N ALA A 131 -6.92 6.24 0.28
CA ALA A 131 -7.87 6.21 -0.82
C ALA A 131 -9.26 6.60 -0.33
N ILE A 132 -9.77 7.74 -0.80
CA ILE A 132 -11.12 8.21 -0.54
C ILE A 132 -12.04 7.62 -1.61
N GLU A 133 -12.88 6.68 -1.20
CA GLU A 133 -13.69 5.85 -2.11
C GLU A 133 -15.18 5.84 -1.75
N SER A 134 -15.58 6.68 -0.77
CA SER A 134 -16.95 6.77 -0.29
C SER A 134 -17.44 8.22 -0.18
N ALA A 135 -18.76 8.40 -0.08
CA ALA A 135 -19.35 9.70 0.18
C ALA A 135 -18.90 10.30 1.53
N ASN A 136 -18.76 9.46 2.56
CA ASN A 136 -18.27 9.88 3.87
C ASN A 136 -16.82 10.36 3.78
N GLY A 137 -15.95 9.61 3.12
CA GLY A 137 -14.57 10.00 2.91
C GLY A 137 -14.44 11.34 2.18
N VAL A 138 -15.28 11.58 1.17
CA VAL A 138 -15.32 12.88 0.47
C VAL A 138 -15.74 14.02 1.40
N LEU A 139 -16.77 13.83 2.21
CA LEU A 139 -17.23 14.84 3.18
C LEU A 139 -16.17 15.13 4.24
N ASN A 140 -15.42 14.13 4.66
CA ASN A 140 -14.39 14.21 5.70
C ASN A 140 -12.97 14.50 5.12
N ALA A 141 -12.83 14.69 3.82
CA ALA A 141 -11.52 14.88 3.17
C ALA A 141 -10.70 16.01 3.78
N LYS A 142 -11.38 17.08 4.27
CA LYS A 142 -10.73 18.21 4.93
C LYS A 142 -10.09 17.83 6.28
N GLU A 143 -10.64 16.83 6.96
CA GLU A 143 -10.11 16.31 8.23
C GLU A 143 -9.05 15.23 7.99
N ILE A 144 -9.21 14.45 6.92
CA ILE A 144 -8.28 13.40 6.53
C ILE A 144 -6.95 14.00 6.05
N ALA A 145 -7.02 15.03 5.21
CA ALA A 145 -5.85 15.59 4.52
C ALA A 145 -4.71 16.07 5.42
N PRO A 146 -4.92 16.69 6.59
CA PRO A 146 -3.84 17.21 7.42
C PRO A 146 -3.26 16.18 8.40
N VAL A 147 -3.84 14.99 8.53
CA VAL A 147 -3.50 14.03 9.59
C VAL A 147 -2.20 13.32 9.34
N SER A 148 -1.82 13.13 8.11
CA SER A 148 -0.62 12.37 7.76
C SER A 148 0.37 13.24 7.00
N TYR A 149 1.66 13.09 7.30
CA TYR A 149 2.75 13.59 6.47
C TYR A 149 2.87 12.80 5.15
N THR A 150 2.05 11.79 4.97
CA THR A 150 1.97 10.95 3.79
C THR A 150 0.89 11.45 2.84
N HIS A 151 1.12 11.29 1.53
CA HIS A 151 0.26 11.89 0.52
C HIS A 151 -1.14 11.29 0.47
N LEU A 152 -2.15 12.18 0.43
CA LEU A 152 -3.48 11.82 -0.02
C LEU A 152 -3.50 11.66 -1.54
N THR A 153 -4.10 10.57 -2.01
CA THR A 153 -4.52 10.45 -3.39
C THR A 153 -6.05 10.45 -3.39
N LEU A 154 -6.61 11.50 -3.96
CA LEU A 154 -8.03 11.56 -4.30
C LEU A 154 -8.28 10.76 -5.56
#